data_c7c5bb00406d934b56ca979b62e0aedb
#
_entry.id   c7c5bb00406d934b56ca979b62e0aedb
#
_cell.length_a   1.000
_cell.length_b   1.000
_cell.length_c   1.000
_cell.angle_alpha   90.00
_cell.angle_beta   90.00
_cell.angle_gamma   90.00
#
_symmetry.space_group_name_H-M   'P 1'
#
loop_
_entity.id
_entity.type
_entity.pdbx_description
1 polymer ?
#
loop_
_entity_poly.entity_id
_entity_poly.type
_entity_poly.pdbx_seq_one_letter_code
_entity_poly.pdbx_strand_id
1 'polypeptide(L)'
;MGRKKVISEDLILDAAEAVVAEYGANRLSLNLVAERAGISKGGLTYSFPSREALLSGITARDFARYQKIMHDARGGNIDRDTTLFAQVQVMRAASPAIKARSFSIMAAMTQVGEGMDAYRTAYADYFNSIADPEDPKAVVLMLATEAMFMLSGSGVMQWSPDEWQRMLDNIEEVCLDRSAQKDPAR
;
A
#
# COMPACT_ATOMS: atom_id res chain seq x y z
N MET A 1 -0.90 -4.98 41.68
CA MET A 1 -2.03 -5.04 40.71
C MET A 1 -1.52 -4.69 39.31
N GLY A 2 -1.35 -5.69 38.45
CA GLY A 2 -0.87 -5.48 37.08
C GLY A 2 -1.94 -4.75 36.28
N ARG A 3 -1.57 -3.62 35.65
CA ARG A 3 -2.39 -2.85 34.73
C ARG A 3 -2.77 -3.77 33.58
N LYS A 4 -4.05 -4.15 33.43
CA LYS A 4 -4.56 -4.91 32.29
C LYS A 4 -4.17 -4.15 31.02
N LYS A 5 -3.24 -4.70 30.23
CA LYS A 5 -2.83 -4.10 28.95
C LYS A 5 -4.09 -4.01 28.09
N VAL A 6 -4.52 -2.81 27.78
CA VAL A 6 -5.67 -2.61 26.88
C VAL A 6 -5.23 -3.19 25.53
N ILE A 7 -5.88 -4.25 25.08
CA ILE A 7 -5.67 -4.84 23.76
C ILE A 7 -6.29 -3.85 22.78
N SER A 8 -5.45 -3.15 22.01
CA SER A 8 -5.89 -2.28 20.92
C SER A 8 -5.76 -3.01 19.59
N GLU A 9 -6.58 -2.67 18.63
CA GLU A 9 -6.47 -3.18 17.26
C GLU A 9 -5.11 -2.84 16.65
N ASP A 10 -4.56 -1.65 16.94
CA ASP A 10 -3.23 -1.26 16.48
C ASP A 10 -2.14 -2.20 16.98
N LEU A 11 -2.18 -2.62 18.26
CA LEU A 11 -1.22 -3.59 18.81
C LEU A 11 -1.27 -4.91 18.05
N ILE A 12 -2.47 -5.38 17.71
CA ILE A 12 -2.68 -6.62 16.97
C ILE A 12 -2.17 -6.46 15.52
N LEU A 13 -2.51 -5.36 14.87
CA LEU A 13 -2.08 -5.09 13.49
C LEU A 13 -0.57 -4.88 13.39
N ASP A 14 0.07 -4.22 14.38
CA ASP A 14 1.53 -4.10 14.43
C ASP A 14 2.21 -5.48 14.52
N ALA A 15 1.69 -6.37 15.38
CA ALA A 15 2.17 -7.74 15.46
C ALA A 15 1.94 -8.53 14.16
N ALA A 16 0.79 -8.35 13.53
CA ALA A 16 0.45 -9.01 12.27
C ALA A 16 1.36 -8.53 11.12
N GLU A 17 1.63 -7.23 11.01
CA GLU A 17 2.59 -6.68 10.04
C GLU A 17 4.01 -7.20 10.28
N ALA A 18 4.45 -7.32 11.53
CA ALA A 18 5.75 -7.90 11.86
C ALA A 18 5.84 -9.37 11.43
N VAL A 19 4.76 -10.15 11.63
CA VAL A 19 4.68 -11.55 11.17
C VAL A 19 4.76 -11.62 9.64
N VAL A 20 4.02 -10.75 8.93
CA VAL A 20 4.06 -10.69 7.45
C VAL A 20 5.44 -10.30 6.95
N ALA A 21 6.10 -9.34 7.59
CA ALA A 21 7.44 -8.90 7.21
C ALA A 21 8.50 -9.99 7.40
N GLU A 22 8.38 -10.80 8.45
CA GLU A 22 9.36 -11.83 8.80
C GLU A 22 9.12 -13.14 8.06
N TYR A 23 7.85 -13.57 7.91
CA TYR A 23 7.50 -14.90 7.41
C TYR A 23 6.68 -14.89 6.11
N GLY A 24 6.28 -13.73 5.62
CA GLY A 24 5.35 -13.56 4.52
C GLY A 24 3.88 -13.75 4.91
N ALA A 25 2.99 -13.17 4.12
CA ALA A 25 1.55 -13.18 4.42
C ALA A 25 0.94 -14.60 4.44
N ASN A 26 1.50 -15.56 3.70
CA ASN A 26 1.03 -16.96 3.70
C ASN A 26 1.22 -17.65 5.07
N ARG A 27 2.18 -17.20 5.87
CA ARG A 27 2.44 -17.72 7.22
C ARG A 27 1.62 -17.01 8.30
N LEU A 28 0.88 -15.97 7.96
CA LEU A 28 0.03 -15.25 8.92
C LEU A 28 -1.01 -16.21 9.52
N SER A 29 -1.06 -16.27 10.84
CA SER A 29 -2.05 -17.03 11.59
C SER A 29 -2.41 -16.33 12.90
N LEU A 30 -3.64 -16.57 13.39
CA LEU A 30 -4.10 -16.00 14.66
C LEU A 30 -3.19 -16.36 15.83
N ASN A 31 -2.66 -17.60 15.86
CA ASN A 31 -1.76 -18.05 16.92
C ASN A 31 -0.44 -17.27 16.91
N LEU A 32 0.19 -17.15 15.73
CA LEU A 32 1.48 -16.48 15.58
C LEU A 32 1.37 -14.98 15.90
N VAL A 33 0.25 -14.35 15.52
CA VAL A 33 0.01 -12.93 15.83
C VAL A 33 -0.28 -12.74 17.33
N ALA A 34 -1.07 -13.61 17.96
CA ALA A 34 -1.34 -13.54 19.39
C ALA A 34 -0.06 -13.69 20.22
N GLU A 35 0.81 -14.64 19.84
CA GLU A 35 2.13 -14.84 20.44
C GLU A 35 3.01 -13.58 20.30
N ARG A 36 3.10 -13.04 19.08
CA ARG A 36 3.89 -11.83 18.78
C ARG A 36 3.37 -10.60 19.52
N ALA A 37 2.05 -10.45 19.65
CA ALA A 37 1.41 -9.35 20.38
C ALA A 37 1.48 -9.51 21.92
N GLY A 38 1.82 -10.71 22.41
CA GLY A 38 1.84 -11.02 23.84
C GLY A 38 0.45 -11.02 24.47
N ILE A 39 -0.57 -11.49 23.71
CA ILE A 39 -1.96 -11.58 24.16
C ILE A 39 -2.51 -13.00 23.99
N SER A 40 -3.66 -13.30 24.64
CA SER A 40 -4.33 -14.57 24.44
C SER A 40 -4.99 -14.63 23.06
N LYS A 41 -5.10 -15.84 22.47
CA LYS A 41 -5.85 -16.06 21.22
C LYS A 41 -7.30 -15.55 21.34
N GLY A 42 -7.96 -15.77 22.47
CA GLY A 42 -9.32 -15.29 22.72
C GLY A 42 -9.42 -13.76 22.70
N GLY A 43 -8.40 -13.07 23.23
CA GLY A 43 -8.32 -11.61 23.17
C GLY A 43 -8.13 -11.09 21.73
N LEU A 44 -7.37 -11.81 20.91
CA LEU A 44 -7.18 -11.47 19.50
C LEU A 44 -8.46 -11.73 18.70
N THR A 45 -9.09 -12.90 18.86
CA THR A 45 -10.27 -13.29 18.07
C THR A 45 -11.50 -12.43 18.32
N TYR A 46 -11.53 -11.69 19.43
CA TYR A 46 -12.56 -10.70 19.70
C TYR A 46 -12.52 -9.55 18.68
N SER A 47 -11.34 -9.05 18.31
CA SER A 47 -11.19 -7.98 17.31
C SER A 47 -11.01 -8.52 15.88
N PHE A 48 -10.29 -9.63 15.73
CA PHE A 48 -10.00 -10.25 14.43
C PHE A 48 -10.35 -11.74 14.48
N PRO A 49 -11.57 -12.11 14.08
CA PRO A 49 -12.06 -13.49 14.22
C PRO A 49 -11.39 -14.49 13.31
N SER A 50 -10.73 -14.04 12.23
CA SER A 50 -10.10 -14.91 11.24
C SER A 50 -8.77 -14.33 10.72
N ARG A 51 -8.01 -15.16 9.99
CA ARG A 51 -6.81 -14.74 9.25
C ARG A 51 -7.16 -13.68 8.20
N GLU A 52 -8.28 -13.85 7.54
CA GLU A 52 -8.82 -12.95 6.53
C GLU A 52 -9.12 -11.57 7.14
N ALA A 53 -9.71 -11.54 8.32
CA ALA A 53 -9.95 -10.29 9.05
C ALA A 53 -8.64 -9.55 9.38
N LEU A 54 -7.57 -10.28 9.75
CA LEU A 54 -6.24 -9.69 9.95
C LEU A 54 -5.68 -9.12 8.65
N LEU A 55 -5.74 -9.87 7.54
CA LEU A 55 -5.28 -9.39 6.23
C LEU A 55 -6.05 -8.15 5.79
N SER A 56 -7.37 -8.15 5.94
CA SER A 56 -8.20 -6.98 5.64
C SER A 56 -7.85 -5.77 6.51
N GLY A 57 -7.60 -5.98 7.79
CA GLY A 57 -7.17 -4.92 8.71
C GLY A 57 -5.81 -4.32 8.33
N ILE A 58 -4.82 -5.16 7.99
CA ILE A 58 -3.51 -4.69 7.50
C ILE A 58 -3.68 -3.90 6.20
N THR A 59 -4.48 -4.41 5.27
CA THR A 59 -4.74 -3.76 3.97
C THR A 59 -5.40 -2.39 4.17
N ALA A 60 -6.44 -2.31 4.99
CA ALA A 60 -7.12 -1.04 5.29
C ALA A 60 -6.16 0.00 5.89
N ARG A 61 -5.28 -0.45 6.81
CA ARG A 61 -4.26 0.41 7.41
C ARG A 61 -3.20 0.87 6.39
N ASP A 62 -2.80 0.01 5.47
CA ASP A 62 -1.86 0.36 4.40
C ASP A 62 -2.47 1.39 3.43
N PHE A 63 -3.74 1.22 3.04
CA PHE A 63 -4.43 2.22 2.23
C PHE A 63 -4.57 3.56 2.95
N ALA A 64 -4.91 3.56 4.25
CA ALA A 64 -5.01 4.79 5.03
C ALA A 64 -3.64 5.52 5.14
N ARG A 65 -2.55 4.78 5.33
CA ARG A 65 -1.19 5.33 5.31
C ARG A 65 -0.84 5.91 3.95
N TYR A 66 -1.17 5.18 2.89
CA TYR A 66 -0.93 5.64 1.53
C TYR A 66 -1.72 6.92 1.24
N GLN A 67 -3.01 6.98 1.56
CA GLN A 67 -3.82 8.19 1.39
C GLN A 67 -3.24 9.38 2.14
N LYS A 68 -2.74 9.16 3.37
CA LYS A 68 -2.06 10.21 4.12
C LYS A 68 -0.79 10.69 3.41
N ILE A 69 0.06 9.79 2.93
CA ILE A 69 1.29 10.13 2.20
C ILE A 69 0.95 10.92 0.93
N MET A 70 -0.07 10.50 0.18
CA MET A 70 -0.56 11.20 -1.01
C MET A 70 -1.10 12.59 -0.67
N HIS A 71 -1.87 12.72 0.41
CA HIS A 71 -2.36 14.00 0.88
C HIS A 71 -1.21 14.96 1.23
N ASP A 72 -0.23 14.48 1.99
CA ASP A 72 0.94 15.26 2.39
C ASP A 72 1.80 15.65 1.16
N ALA A 73 2.01 14.72 0.21
CA ALA A 73 2.76 14.95 -1.02
C ALA A 73 2.10 15.99 -1.95
N ARG A 74 0.75 16.04 -1.95
CA ARG A 74 -0.01 17.04 -2.73
C ARG A 74 -0.07 18.43 -2.07
N GLY A 75 0.36 18.55 -0.82
CA GLY A 75 0.23 19.82 -0.07
C GLY A 75 -1.21 20.30 0.05
N GLY A 76 -2.20 19.39 0.04
CA GLY A 76 -3.63 19.69 0.07
C GLY A 76 -4.25 20.06 -1.29
N ASN A 77 -3.46 20.17 -2.35
CA ASN A 77 -3.97 20.37 -3.71
C ASN A 77 -4.49 19.04 -4.29
N ILE A 78 -5.63 19.12 -4.99
CA ILE A 78 -6.30 17.94 -5.58
C ILE A 78 -6.41 18.02 -7.11
N ASP A 79 -5.72 19.00 -7.73
CA ASP A 79 -5.70 19.02 -9.20
C ASP A 79 -4.98 17.79 -9.77
N ARG A 80 -5.27 17.52 -11.04
CA ARG A 80 -4.79 16.35 -11.77
C ARG A 80 -3.25 16.21 -11.73
N ASP A 81 -2.55 17.24 -12.15
CA ASP A 81 -1.10 17.17 -12.36
C ASP A 81 -0.35 17.04 -11.04
N THR A 82 -0.79 17.76 -10.01
CA THR A 82 -0.26 17.61 -8.64
C THR A 82 -0.52 16.19 -8.10
N THR A 83 -1.69 15.61 -8.38
CA THR A 83 -2.03 14.25 -7.93
C THR A 83 -1.15 13.20 -8.63
N LEU A 84 -1.00 13.29 -9.95
CA LEU A 84 -0.16 12.36 -10.71
C LEU A 84 1.33 12.51 -10.36
N PHE A 85 1.80 13.74 -10.15
CA PHE A 85 3.16 13.99 -9.67
C PHE A 85 3.39 13.38 -8.29
N ALA A 86 2.46 13.58 -7.35
CA ALA A 86 2.55 12.98 -6.02
C ALA A 86 2.62 11.46 -6.07
N GLN A 87 1.86 10.81 -6.97
CA GLN A 87 1.94 9.35 -7.20
C GLN A 87 3.35 8.92 -7.57
N VAL A 88 3.98 9.61 -8.51
CA VAL A 88 5.36 9.31 -8.92
C VAL A 88 6.33 9.48 -7.75
N GLN A 89 6.21 10.56 -6.96
CA GLN A 89 7.08 10.81 -5.80
C GLN A 89 6.92 9.73 -4.71
N VAL A 90 5.70 9.29 -4.45
CA VAL A 90 5.44 8.19 -3.50
C VAL A 90 6.07 6.89 -3.99
N MET A 91 5.97 6.60 -5.29
CA MET A 91 6.65 5.43 -5.89
C MET A 91 8.18 5.52 -5.81
N ARG A 92 8.75 6.73 -5.99
CA ARG A 92 10.20 6.96 -5.82
C ARG A 92 10.68 6.62 -4.41
N ALA A 93 9.89 6.99 -3.41
CA ALA A 93 10.21 6.79 -2.00
C ALA A 93 9.96 5.35 -1.49
N ALA A 94 9.27 4.51 -2.27
CA ALA A 94 8.88 3.17 -1.84
C ALA A 94 10.10 2.25 -1.66
N SER A 95 10.34 1.81 -0.43
CA SER A 95 11.44 0.89 -0.12
C SER A 95 11.17 -0.53 -0.66
N PRO A 96 12.22 -1.33 -0.89
CA PRO A 96 12.07 -2.74 -1.28
C PRO A 96 11.20 -3.53 -0.29
N ALA A 97 11.31 -3.26 1.01
CA ALA A 97 10.53 -3.93 2.05
C ALA A 97 9.03 -3.62 1.94
N ILE A 98 8.67 -2.36 1.66
CA ILE A 98 7.27 -1.96 1.44
C ILE A 98 6.71 -2.69 0.22
N LYS A 99 7.43 -2.69 -0.91
CA LYS A 99 7.01 -3.36 -2.15
C LYS A 99 6.78 -4.86 -1.95
N ALA A 100 7.74 -5.56 -1.31
CA ALA A 100 7.64 -6.99 -1.03
C ALA A 100 6.47 -7.32 -0.08
N ARG A 101 6.25 -6.52 0.96
CA ARG A 101 5.14 -6.69 1.90
C ARG A 101 3.79 -6.52 1.20
N SER A 102 3.60 -5.44 0.45
CA SER A 102 2.34 -5.16 -0.25
C SER A 102 2.01 -6.25 -1.27
N PHE A 103 3.00 -6.71 -2.04
CA PHE A 103 2.83 -7.85 -2.94
C PHE A 103 2.44 -9.13 -2.20
N SER A 104 3.10 -9.45 -1.08
CA SER A 104 2.80 -10.64 -0.27
C SER A 104 1.38 -10.62 0.29
N ILE A 105 0.89 -9.45 0.73
CA ILE A 105 -0.48 -9.28 1.21
C ILE A 105 -1.48 -9.47 0.06
N MET A 106 -1.26 -8.81 -1.08
CA MET A 106 -2.11 -8.95 -2.27
C MET A 106 -2.19 -10.42 -2.72
N ALA A 107 -1.05 -11.10 -2.83
CA ALA A 107 -1.00 -12.50 -3.21
C ALA A 107 -1.75 -13.42 -2.22
N ALA A 108 -1.69 -13.10 -0.91
CA ALA A 108 -2.45 -13.84 0.10
C ALA A 108 -3.96 -13.57 0.01
N MET A 109 -4.35 -12.32 -0.27
CA MET A 109 -5.77 -11.94 -0.44
C MET A 109 -6.41 -12.62 -1.65
N THR A 110 -5.66 -12.85 -2.75
CA THR A 110 -6.19 -13.56 -3.93
C THR A 110 -6.54 -15.03 -3.66
N GLN A 111 -6.03 -15.60 -2.56
CA GLN A 111 -6.33 -16.98 -2.15
C GLN A 111 -7.54 -17.09 -1.21
N VAL A 112 -8.10 -15.95 -0.78
CA VAL A 112 -9.17 -15.88 0.21
C VAL A 112 -10.44 -15.35 -0.46
N GLY A 113 -11.46 -16.20 -0.61
CA GLY A 113 -12.70 -15.85 -1.34
C GLY A 113 -13.46 -14.66 -0.72
N GLU A 114 -13.77 -14.71 0.57
CA GLU A 114 -14.63 -13.70 1.22
C GLU A 114 -13.95 -12.34 1.48
N GLY A 115 -12.64 -12.28 1.63
CA GLY A 115 -11.89 -11.03 1.86
C GLY A 115 -11.62 -10.22 0.58
N MET A 116 -11.78 -10.84 -0.57
CA MET A 116 -11.39 -10.24 -1.86
C MET A 116 -12.29 -9.08 -2.27
N ASP A 117 -13.57 -9.08 -1.92
CA ASP A 117 -14.48 -8.01 -2.35
C ASP A 117 -14.18 -6.68 -1.65
N ALA A 118 -13.86 -6.72 -0.35
CA ALA A 118 -13.40 -5.53 0.38
C ALA A 118 -12.08 -5.00 -0.19
N TYR A 119 -11.14 -5.90 -0.54
CA TYR A 119 -9.88 -5.54 -1.18
C TYR A 119 -10.09 -4.90 -2.55
N ARG A 120 -10.96 -5.49 -3.40
CA ARG A 120 -11.31 -4.94 -4.73
C ARG A 120 -11.92 -3.54 -4.62
N THR A 121 -12.83 -3.33 -3.67
CA THR A 121 -13.45 -2.02 -3.44
C THR A 121 -12.39 -1.00 -3.03
N ALA A 122 -11.58 -1.31 -2.03
CA ALA A 122 -10.52 -0.41 -1.55
C ALA A 122 -9.48 -0.10 -2.65
N TYR A 123 -9.15 -1.09 -3.48
CA TYR A 123 -8.22 -0.90 -4.60
C TYR A 123 -8.83 -0.07 -5.73
N ALA A 124 -10.12 -0.25 -6.04
CA ALA A 124 -10.82 0.56 -7.02
C ALA A 124 -10.93 2.02 -6.55
N ASP A 125 -11.27 2.25 -5.28
CA ASP A 125 -11.31 3.59 -4.69
C ASP A 125 -9.92 4.26 -4.73
N TYR A 126 -8.86 3.51 -4.41
CA TYR A 126 -7.47 3.95 -4.53
C TYR A 126 -7.14 4.36 -5.96
N PHE A 127 -7.40 3.49 -6.93
CA PHE A 127 -7.13 3.75 -8.35
C PHE A 127 -7.86 5.01 -8.83
N ASN A 128 -9.16 5.09 -8.59
CA ASN A 128 -9.99 6.20 -9.01
C ASN A 128 -9.67 7.53 -8.29
N SER A 129 -9.04 7.46 -7.12
CA SER A 129 -8.58 8.67 -6.40
C SER A 129 -7.36 9.36 -7.05
N ILE A 130 -6.68 8.65 -7.97
CA ILE A 130 -5.45 9.12 -8.63
C ILE A 130 -5.67 9.30 -10.13
N ALA A 131 -6.34 8.35 -10.78
CA ALA A 131 -6.53 8.32 -12.20
C ALA A 131 -8.01 8.45 -12.57
N ASP A 132 -8.37 9.54 -13.26
CA ASP A 132 -9.65 9.62 -13.95
C ASP A 132 -9.61 8.62 -15.11
N PRO A 133 -10.58 7.68 -15.21
CA PRO A 133 -10.65 6.72 -16.30
C PRO A 133 -10.73 7.35 -17.71
N GLU A 134 -11.23 8.58 -17.81
CA GLU A 134 -11.32 9.33 -19.07
C GLU A 134 -10.01 10.06 -19.43
N ASP A 135 -8.99 10.03 -18.55
CA ASP A 135 -7.66 10.58 -18.79
C ASP A 135 -6.65 9.46 -19.14
N PRO A 136 -6.33 9.25 -20.43
CA PRO A 136 -5.43 8.18 -20.85
C PRO A 136 -4.03 8.28 -20.22
N LYS A 137 -3.52 9.51 -20.00
CA LYS A 137 -2.20 9.71 -19.39
C LYS A 137 -2.20 9.34 -17.90
N ALA A 138 -3.26 9.69 -17.18
CA ALA A 138 -3.43 9.31 -15.78
C ALA A 138 -3.55 7.79 -15.62
N VAL A 139 -4.35 7.15 -16.47
CA VAL A 139 -4.50 5.69 -16.49
C VAL A 139 -3.18 4.99 -16.81
N VAL A 140 -2.42 5.46 -17.82
CA VAL A 140 -1.12 4.87 -18.17
C VAL A 140 -0.11 5.05 -17.04
N LEU A 141 -0.03 6.24 -16.44
CA LEU A 141 0.87 6.49 -15.29
C LEU A 141 0.55 5.56 -14.13
N MET A 142 -0.74 5.45 -13.78
CA MET A 142 -1.17 4.61 -12.66
C MET A 142 -0.84 3.14 -12.93
N LEU A 143 -1.19 2.60 -14.09
CA LEU A 143 -0.90 1.22 -14.45
C LEU A 143 0.60 0.93 -14.52
N ALA A 144 1.38 1.86 -15.08
CA ALA A 144 2.83 1.70 -15.19
C ALA A 144 3.51 1.69 -13.81
N THR A 145 3.17 2.66 -12.95
CA THR A 145 3.74 2.73 -11.58
C THR A 145 3.33 1.53 -10.75
N GLU A 146 2.09 1.07 -10.86
CA GLU A 146 1.57 -0.09 -10.15
C GLU A 146 2.23 -1.39 -10.64
N ALA A 147 2.37 -1.56 -11.95
CA ALA A 147 3.05 -2.72 -12.53
C ALA A 147 4.53 -2.78 -12.07
N MET A 148 5.24 -1.66 -12.10
CA MET A 148 6.62 -1.59 -11.57
C MET A 148 6.67 -1.97 -10.08
N PHE A 149 5.76 -1.43 -9.28
CA PHE A 149 5.69 -1.71 -7.85
C PHE A 149 5.48 -3.20 -7.58
N MET A 150 4.51 -3.82 -8.26
CA MET A 150 4.16 -5.23 -8.10
C MET A 150 5.26 -6.17 -8.63
N LEU A 151 5.85 -5.88 -9.80
CA LEU A 151 6.96 -6.67 -10.36
C LEU A 151 8.20 -6.62 -9.46
N SER A 152 8.51 -5.45 -8.89
CA SER A 152 9.60 -5.32 -7.92
C SER A 152 9.29 -6.06 -6.62
N GLY A 153 8.06 -5.91 -6.11
CA GLY A 153 7.61 -6.55 -4.86
C GLY A 153 7.57 -8.07 -4.93
N SER A 154 7.26 -8.62 -6.11
CA SER A 154 7.28 -10.08 -6.36
C SER A 154 8.69 -10.65 -6.47
N GLY A 155 9.70 -9.81 -6.68
CA GLY A 155 11.08 -10.23 -6.98
C GLY A 155 11.29 -10.73 -8.41
N VAL A 156 10.26 -10.69 -9.28
CA VAL A 156 10.38 -11.07 -10.71
C VAL A 156 11.29 -10.08 -11.43
N MET A 157 11.19 -8.80 -11.09
CA MET A 157 12.09 -7.76 -11.60
C MET A 157 12.91 -7.17 -10.47
N GLN A 158 14.22 -7.11 -10.67
CA GLN A 158 15.17 -6.56 -9.71
C GLN A 158 15.88 -5.38 -10.37
N TRP A 159 15.28 -4.20 -10.26
CA TRP A 159 15.87 -2.96 -10.72
C TRP A 159 16.85 -2.40 -9.68
N SER A 160 17.99 -1.93 -10.15
CA SER A 160 18.87 -1.08 -9.35
C SER A 160 18.16 0.23 -8.97
N PRO A 161 18.62 0.94 -7.93
CA PRO A 161 18.04 2.24 -7.58
C PRO A 161 18.03 3.21 -8.76
N ASP A 162 19.08 3.24 -9.57
CA ASP A 162 19.19 4.13 -10.73
C ASP A 162 18.23 3.75 -11.86
N GLU A 163 18.02 2.46 -12.11
CA GLU A 163 17.03 1.99 -13.09
C GLU A 163 15.62 2.33 -12.64
N TRP A 164 15.32 2.13 -11.36
CA TRP A 164 14.03 2.51 -10.77
C TRP A 164 13.74 3.99 -10.97
N GLN A 165 14.70 4.87 -10.68
CA GLN A 165 14.53 6.31 -10.85
C GLN A 165 14.34 6.69 -12.33
N ARG A 166 15.20 6.16 -13.23
CA ARG A 166 15.08 6.45 -14.69
C ARG A 166 13.72 6.02 -15.26
N MET A 167 13.18 4.89 -14.82
CA MET A 167 11.85 4.45 -15.30
C MET A 167 10.75 5.38 -14.82
N LEU A 168 10.82 5.85 -13.58
CA LEU A 168 9.87 6.84 -13.07
C LEU A 168 10.03 8.19 -13.76
N ASP A 169 11.26 8.63 -14.10
CA ASP A 169 11.51 9.83 -14.89
C ASP A 169 10.85 9.74 -16.28
N ASN A 170 10.99 8.59 -16.95
CA ASN A 170 10.37 8.37 -18.25
C ASN A 170 8.83 8.39 -18.18
N ILE A 171 8.23 7.76 -17.14
CA ILE A 171 6.78 7.79 -16.92
C ILE A 171 6.32 9.24 -16.68
N GLU A 172 7.05 9.97 -15.86
CA GLU A 172 6.77 11.38 -15.56
C GLU A 172 6.84 12.24 -16.83
N GLU A 173 7.87 12.06 -17.67
CA GLU A 173 8.05 12.80 -18.91
C GLU A 173 6.91 12.54 -19.92
N VAL A 174 6.46 11.29 -20.02
CA VAL A 174 5.39 10.90 -20.96
C VAL A 174 4.00 11.35 -20.48
N CYS A 175 3.74 11.23 -19.19
CA CYS A 175 2.38 11.38 -18.66
C CYS A 175 2.09 12.77 -18.08
N LEU A 176 3.12 13.51 -17.63
CA LEU A 176 2.96 14.83 -17.03
C LEU A 176 3.38 15.92 -18.01
N ASP A 177 2.56 16.94 -18.12
CA ASP A 177 2.87 18.12 -18.95
C ASP A 177 3.75 19.09 -18.14
N ARG A 178 5.09 18.94 -18.25
CA ARG A 178 6.06 19.79 -17.54
C ARG A 178 6.06 21.27 -17.95
N SER A 179 5.29 21.64 -18.99
CA SER A 179 5.18 23.05 -19.42
C SER A 179 4.48 23.93 -18.39
N ALA A 180 3.57 23.36 -17.56
CA ALA A 180 2.84 24.08 -16.53
C ALA A 180 3.66 24.35 -15.25
N GLN A 181 4.75 23.61 -15.01
CA GLN A 181 5.56 23.74 -13.79
C GLN A 181 6.77 24.72 -13.93
N LYS A 182 7.02 25.25 -15.12
CA LYS A 182 8.20 26.10 -15.37
C LYS A 182 7.97 27.59 -15.18
N ASP A 183 6.77 28.05 -14.86
CA ASP A 183 6.51 29.47 -14.63
C ASP A 183 5.79 29.74 -13.29
N PRO A 184 6.56 29.86 -12.17
CA PRO A 184 5.99 30.29 -10.88
C PRO A 184 5.76 31.81 -10.82
N ALA A 185 5.81 32.55 -11.97
CA ALA A 185 5.68 34.00 -12.04
C ALA A 185 4.71 34.43 -13.19
N ARG A 186 3.46 33.98 -13.10
CA ARG A 186 2.34 34.65 -13.78
C ARG A 186 1.12 34.71 -12.88
#